data_23d81a3feb3b40a843bb95904002e932
#
_entry.id   23d81a3feb3b40a843bb95904002e932
#
_cell.length_a   1.000
_cell.length_b   1.000
_cell.length_c   1.000
_cell.angle_alpha   90.00
_cell.angle_beta   90.00
_cell.angle_gamma   90.00
#
_symmetry.space_group_name_H-M   'P 1'
#
loop_
_entity.id
_entity.type
_entity.pdbx_description
1 polymer ?
#
loop_
_entity_poly.entity_id
_entity_poly.type
_entity_poly.pdbx_seq_one_letter_code
_entity_poly.pdbx_strand_id
1 'polypeptide(L)'
;KSARRSLNLLLAEWANRGINLWTVELRTQTLTASTTSYTLDSDLIDILEAVVYKASDTTTDMEVDRISRAEYLNISKKSTEAVPTQYYLLRGQSTPTLYLYPTPDAADTFKYWGLTKIQDAGDYEDELDVPTRFLPCLTAGMAYYVSLKKSPERTPMLKQLYDEEWQRASEEDRPRSSFYAIPERGYI
;
A
#
# COMPACT_ATOMS: atom_id res chain seq x y z
N LYS A 1 -22.89 -11.18 13.84
CA LYS A 1 -21.66 -10.63 14.49
C LYS A 1 -20.42 -11.51 14.28
N SER A 2 -20.52 -12.85 14.32
CA SER A 2 -19.37 -13.75 14.18
C SER A 2 -18.79 -13.77 12.74
N ALA A 3 -19.63 -13.81 11.72
CA ALA A 3 -19.21 -13.83 10.31
C ALA A 3 -18.49 -12.53 9.92
N ARG A 4 -19.03 -11.37 10.28
CA ARG A 4 -18.39 -10.06 10.04
C ARG A 4 -17.01 -9.97 10.67
N ARG A 5 -16.87 -10.43 11.92
CA ARG A 5 -15.54 -10.46 12.57
C ARG A 5 -14.56 -11.39 11.85
N SER A 6 -15.04 -12.54 11.38
CA SER A 6 -14.22 -13.47 10.60
C SER A 6 -13.80 -12.86 9.26
N LEU A 7 -14.67 -12.12 8.61
CA LEU A 7 -14.38 -11.40 7.38
C LEU A 7 -13.29 -10.33 7.59
N ASN A 8 -13.44 -9.49 8.60
CA ASN A 8 -12.44 -8.46 8.89
C ASN A 8 -11.07 -9.06 9.25
N LEU A 9 -11.05 -10.21 9.93
CA LEU A 9 -9.79 -10.93 10.21
C LEU A 9 -9.17 -11.48 8.93
N LEU A 10 -9.98 -12.01 8.00
CA LEU A 10 -9.51 -12.49 6.71
C LEU A 10 -8.94 -11.36 5.85
N LEU A 11 -9.63 -10.23 5.77
CA LEU A 11 -9.15 -9.05 5.02
C LEU A 11 -7.85 -8.49 5.63
N ALA A 12 -7.74 -8.46 6.96
CA ALA A 12 -6.51 -8.07 7.64
C ALA A 12 -5.35 -9.06 7.37
N GLU A 13 -5.64 -10.37 7.29
CA GLU A 13 -4.65 -11.37 6.89
C GLU A 13 -4.16 -11.12 5.46
N TRP A 14 -5.07 -10.83 4.52
CA TRP A 14 -4.72 -10.54 3.13
C TRP A 14 -3.81 -9.31 3.01
N ALA A 15 -4.15 -8.24 3.72
CA ALA A 15 -3.31 -7.05 3.78
C ALA A 15 -1.88 -7.36 4.27
N ASN A 16 -1.75 -8.25 5.27
CA ASN A 16 -0.45 -8.67 5.79
C ASN A 16 0.33 -9.59 4.83
N ARG A 17 -0.34 -10.30 3.95
CA ARG A 17 0.31 -11.14 2.92
C ARG A 17 0.83 -10.32 1.74
N GLY A 18 0.53 -9.02 1.66
CA GLY A 18 1.05 -8.11 0.66
C GLY A 18 0.44 -8.27 -0.74
N ILE A 19 -0.72 -8.93 -0.84
CA ILE A 19 -1.46 -9.07 -2.10
C ILE A 19 -2.65 -8.13 -2.06
N ASN A 20 -2.48 -6.97 -2.66
CA ASN A 20 -3.47 -5.92 -2.69
C ASN A 20 -3.20 -4.93 -3.83
N LEU A 21 -2.81 -5.43 -5.02
CA LEU A 21 -2.55 -4.57 -6.18
C LEU A 21 -3.78 -3.72 -6.57
N TRP A 22 -5.00 -4.22 -6.29
CA TRP A 22 -6.23 -3.45 -6.55
C TRP A 22 -6.48 -2.32 -5.56
N THR A 23 -5.72 -2.25 -4.46
CA THR A 23 -5.78 -1.15 -3.50
C THR A 23 -4.69 -0.11 -3.73
N VAL A 24 -3.98 -0.18 -4.86
CA VAL A 24 -2.99 0.82 -5.26
C VAL A 24 -3.69 1.94 -6.02
N GLU A 25 -3.64 3.14 -5.47
CA GLU A 25 -4.28 4.32 -6.02
C GLU A 25 -3.28 5.45 -6.24
N LEU A 26 -3.48 6.19 -7.32
CA LEU A 26 -2.74 7.42 -7.56
C LEU A 26 -3.34 8.55 -6.75
N ARG A 27 -2.57 9.09 -5.82
CA ARG A 27 -2.99 10.17 -4.93
C ARG A 27 -2.08 11.38 -5.05
N THR A 28 -2.59 12.52 -4.66
CA THR A 28 -1.86 13.79 -4.68
C THR A 28 -1.97 14.49 -3.34
N GLN A 29 -0.87 15.12 -2.92
CA GLN A 29 -0.79 15.99 -1.76
C GLN A 29 -0.26 17.35 -2.20
N THR A 30 -1.07 18.40 -2.07
CA THR A 30 -0.61 19.77 -2.29
C THR A 30 0.36 20.16 -1.18
N LEU A 31 1.51 20.65 -1.57
CA LEU A 31 2.54 21.12 -0.65
C LEU A 31 2.31 22.58 -0.29
N THR A 32 2.86 22.99 0.82
CA THR A 32 2.84 24.37 1.30
C THR A 32 4.27 24.78 1.63
N ALA A 33 4.70 25.95 1.18
CA ALA A 33 6.02 26.47 1.49
C ALA A 33 6.31 26.43 2.99
N SER A 34 7.54 26.12 3.35
CA SER A 34 8.03 26.04 4.74
C SER A 34 7.34 24.96 5.60
N THR A 35 6.59 24.03 5.01
CA THR A 35 5.94 22.93 5.72
C THR A 35 6.67 21.61 5.47
N THR A 36 7.23 20.99 6.52
CA THR A 36 8.05 19.79 6.43
C THR A 36 7.26 18.48 6.53
N SER A 37 6.05 18.51 7.10
CA SER A 37 5.28 17.31 7.39
C SER A 37 3.80 17.47 7.03
N TYR A 38 3.23 16.37 6.52
CA TYR A 38 1.83 16.30 6.08
C TYR A 38 1.19 15.05 6.66
N THR A 39 0.00 15.20 7.23
CA THR A 39 -0.81 14.06 7.64
C THR A 39 -1.56 13.55 6.42
N LEU A 40 -1.36 12.27 6.09
CA LEU A 40 -2.03 11.61 4.98
C LEU A 40 -3.28 10.86 5.45
N ASP A 41 -4.05 10.34 4.50
CA ASP A 41 -5.30 9.65 4.78
C ASP A 41 -5.09 8.40 5.65
N SER A 42 -6.04 8.12 6.53
CA SER A 42 -5.94 7.03 7.51
C SER A 42 -6.01 5.63 6.90
N ASP A 43 -6.46 5.52 5.66
CA ASP A 43 -6.52 4.29 4.89
C ASP A 43 -5.21 3.96 4.17
N LEU A 44 -4.29 4.92 4.05
CA LEU A 44 -2.99 4.70 3.43
C LEU A 44 -2.10 3.82 4.31
N ILE A 45 -1.60 2.73 3.73
CA ILE A 45 -0.64 1.81 4.37
C ILE A 45 0.79 2.20 4.04
N ASP A 46 1.07 2.44 2.76
CA ASP A 46 2.41 2.73 2.27
C ASP A 46 2.40 3.55 0.97
N ILE A 47 3.54 4.14 0.65
CA ILE A 47 3.81 4.79 -0.63
C ILE A 47 4.79 3.92 -1.40
N LEU A 48 4.43 3.52 -2.62
CA LEU A 48 5.25 2.67 -3.48
C LEU A 48 6.24 3.50 -4.28
N GLU A 49 5.74 4.51 -4.99
CA GLU A 49 6.50 5.42 -5.84
C GLU A 49 5.95 6.82 -5.65
N ALA A 50 6.82 7.81 -5.76
CA ALA A 50 6.42 9.20 -5.61
C ALA A 50 7.21 10.13 -6.52
N VAL A 51 6.53 11.17 -6.98
CA VAL A 51 7.11 12.26 -7.75
C VAL A 51 6.59 13.61 -7.25
N VAL A 52 7.34 14.65 -7.51
CA VAL A 52 6.88 16.03 -7.29
C VAL A 52 6.88 16.75 -8.63
N TYR A 53 5.85 17.50 -8.89
CA TYR A 53 5.84 18.47 -9.98
C TYR A 53 5.59 19.89 -9.46
N LYS A 54 6.25 20.84 -10.10
CA LYS A 54 6.14 22.25 -9.73
C LYS A 54 4.79 22.83 -10.12
N ALA A 55 4.26 23.73 -9.30
CA ALA A 55 3.05 24.47 -9.66
C ALA A 55 3.23 25.28 -10.96
N SER A 56 4.47 25.69 -11.27
CA SER A 56 4.82 26.42 -12.51
C SER A 56 5.01 25.53 -13.74
N ASP A 57 5.24 24.21 -13.54
CA ASP A 57 5.43 23.23 -14.61
C ASP A 57 4.81 21.89 -14.19
N THR A 58 3.59 21.65 -14.62
CA THR A 58 2.83 20.43 -14.33
C THR A 58 3.13 19.28 -15.30
N THR A 59 4.07 19.46 -16.23
CA THR A 59 4.42 18.48 -17.26
C THR A 59 5.67 17.69 -16.91
N THR A 60 6.51 18.19 -16.00
CA THR A 60 7.76 17.56 -15.61
C THR A 60 7.64 16.96 -14.21
N ASP A 61 7.54 15.65 -14.14
CA ASP A 61 7.58 14.89 -12.88
C ASP A 61 9.05 14.70 -12.45
N MET A 62 9.35 15.04 -11.19
CA MET A 62 10.66 14.84 -10.56
C MET A 62 10.53 13.71 -9.54
N GLU A 63 11.36 12.68 -9.69
CA GLU A 63 11.37 11.55 -8.76
C GLU A 63 11.76 11.99 -7.34
N VAL A 64 11.11 11.39 -6.34
CA VAL A 64 11.38 11.66 -4.93
C VAL A 64 11.73 10.34 -4.24
N ASP A 65 12.95 10.23 -3.76
CA ASP A 65 13.48 9.03 -3.15
C ASP A 65 12.94 8.79 -1.74
N ARG A 66 12.63 7.54 -1.44
CA ARG A 66 12.29 7.14 -0.09
C ARG A 66 13.53 6.97 0.76
N ILE A 67 13.58 7.64 1.92
CA ILE A 67 14.64 7.48 2.91
C ILE A 67 14.15 6.80 4.19
N SER A 68 15.05 6.17 4.90
CA SER A 68 14.78 5.56 6.19
C SER A 68 14.64 6.61 7.31
N ARG A 69 14.04 6.19 8.43
CA ARG A 69 13.93 7.04 9.62
C ARG A 69 15.31 7.50 10.13
N ALA A 70 16.33 6.65 10.05
CA ALA A 70 17.67 6.98 10.49
C ALA A 70 18.32 8.03 9.58
N GLU A 71 18.18 7.88 8.28
CA GLU A 71 18.68 8.86 7.30
C GLU A 71 17.98 10.21 7.49
N TYR A 72 16.66 10.23 7.61
CA TYR A 72 15.92 11.46 7.91
C TYR A 72 16.37 12.13 9.21
N LEU A 73 16.63 11.32 10.27
CA LEU A 73 17.12 11.85 11.56
C LEU A 73 18.50 12.48 11.44
N ASN A 74 19.38 11.90 10.62
CA ASN A 74 20.76 12.35 10.43
C ASN A 74 20.88 13.61 9.57
N ILE A 75 19.82 14.10 8.94
CA ILE A 75 19.85 15.36 8.21
C ILE A 75 20.11 16.51 9.18
N SER A 76 21.24 17.18 9.01
CA SER A 76 21.73 18.20 9.94
C SER A 76 20.83 19.44 9.96
N LYS A 77 20.34 19.88 8.80
CA LYS A 77 19.49 21.07 8.65
C LYS A 77 18.20 20.74 7.89
N LYS A 78 17.17 20.36 8.63
CA LYS A 78 15.88 19.98 8.05
C LYS A 78 15.07 21.17 7.49
N SER A 79 15.42 22.40 7.89
CA SER A 79 14.78 23.64 7.43
C SER A 79 15.39 24.19 6.13
N THR A 80 16.17 23.42 5.39
CA THR A 80 16.62 23.81 4.05
C THR A 80 15.43 23.78 3.11
N GLU A 81 15.15 24.89 2.48
CA GLU A 81 14.01 25.04 1.56
C GLU A 81 14.45 24.85 0.12
N ALA A 82 13.80 23.96 -0.59
CA ALA A 82 13.94 23.69 -2.02
C ALA A 82 12.82 22.74 -2.47
N VAL A 83 12.80 22.38 -3.76
CA VAL A 83 11.94 21.30 -4.24
C VAL A 83 12.32 19.98 -3.53
N PRO A 84 11.36 19.26 -2.94
CA PRO A 84 11.63 18.00 -2.26
C PRO A 84 12.21 16.93 -3.20
N THR A 85 13.27 16.29 -2.77
CA THR A 85 13.92 15.18 -3.48
C THR A 85 13.89 13.87 -2.68
N GLN A 86 13.55 13.94 -1.40
CA GLN A 86 13.48 12.80 -0.52
C GLN A 86 12.25 12.86 0.36
N TYR A 87 11.71 11.69 0.71
CA TYR A 87 10.61 11.60 1.66
C TYR A 87 10.83 10.47 2.67
N TYR A 88 10.31 10.68 3.87
CA TYR A 88 10.18 9.66 4.90
C TYR A 88 8.72 9.51 5.30
N LEU A 89 8.21 8.28 5.28
CA LEU A 89 6.84 7.97 5.73
C LEU A 89 6.87 7.37 7.13
N LEU A 90 6.32 8.10 8.09
CA LEU A 90 6.05 7.60 9.44
C LEU A 90 4.68 6.92 9.45
N ARG A 91 4.67 5.60 9.59
CA ARG A 91 3.44 4.82 9.73
C ARG A 91 2.94 4.93 11.17
N GLY A 92 2.03 5.86 11.40
CA GLY A 92 1.35 6.00 12.70
C GLY A 92 0.31 4.90 12.94
N GLN A 93 -0.19 4.80 14.16
CA GLN A 93 -1.26 3.84 14.50
C GLN A 93 -2.58 4.20 13.80
N SER A 94 -2.91 5.48 13.69
CA SER A 94 -4.17 5.96 13.11
C SER A 94 -3.98 6.55 11.73
N THR A 95 -3.02 7.46 11.58
CA THR A 95 -2.75 8.18 10.34
C THR A 95 -1.25 8.18 10.04
N PRO A 96 -0.85 7.94 8.80
CA PRO A 96 0.54 8.10 8.40
C PRO A 96 0.91 9.58 8.26
N THR A 97 2.17 9.90 8.53
CA THR A 97 2.72 11.24 8.36
C THR A 97 3.86 11.21 7.36
N LEU A 98 3.75 12.01 6.33
CA LEU A 98 4.78 12.22 5.32
C LEU A 98 5.73 13.33 5.77
N TYR A 99 7.02 13.09 5.76
CA TYR A 99 8.07 14.09 5.96
C TYR A 99 8.84 14.26 4.66
N LEU A 100 9.04 15.50 4.25
CA LEU A 100 9.76 15.85 3.03
C LEU A 100 11.11 16.50 3.33
N TYR A 101 12.08 16.24 2.46
CA TYR A 101 13.37 16.89 2.47
C TYR A 101 13.90 17.11 1.04
N PRO A 102 14.40 18.30 0.72
CA PRO A 102 14.26 19.57 1.45
C PRO A 102 12.80 19.96 1.76
N THR A 103 12.62 20.89 2.68
CA THR A 103 11.29 21.49 2.96
C THR A 103 10.80 22.19 1.70
N PRO A 104 9.55 22.02 1.28
CA PRO A 104 9.00 22.70 0.11
C PRO A 104 9.20 24.25 0.17
N ASP A 105 9.67 24.82 -0.91
CA ASP A 105 9.81 26.27 -1.09
C ASP A 105 8.60 26.92 -1.78
N ALA A 106 7.72 26.11 -2.37
CA ALA A 106 6.54 26.55 -3.11
C ALA A 106 5.34 25.61 -2.88
N ALA A 107 4.20 26.00 -3.45
CA ALA A 107 2.98 25.18 -3.44
C ALA A 107 3.00 24.14 -4.57
N ASP A 108 4.02 23.29 -4.58
CA ASP A 108 4.16 22.18 -5.51
C ASP A 108 3.19 21.04 -5.19
N THR A 109 3.13 20.02 -6.04
CA THR A 109 2.27 18.87 -5.80
C THR A 109 3.11 17.59 -5.70
N PHE A 110 2.98 16.90 -4.59
CA PHE A 110 3.51 15.55 -4.37
C PHE A 110 2.48 14.54 -4.87
N LYS A 111 2.83 13.74 -5.86
CA LYS A 111 1.99 12.72 -6.49
C LYS A 111 2.60 11.36 -6.20
N TYR A 112 1.79 10.41 -5.76
CA TYR A 112 2.30 9.12 -5.33
C TYR A 112 1.33 7.97 -5.58
N TRP A 113 1.87 6.79 -5.82
CA TRP A 113 1.12 5.56 -5.78
C TRP A 113 1.03 5.09 -4.33
N GLY A 114 -0.16 5.21 -3.77
CA GLY A 114 -0.47 4.82 -2.39
C GLY A 114 -1.07 3.43 -2.34
N LEU A 115 -0.53 2.59 -1.45
CA LEU A 115 -1.14 1.32 -1.07
C LEU A 115 -2.13 1.59 0.05
N THR A 116 -3.42 1.29 -0.20
CA THR A 116 -4.49 1.53 0.77
C THR A 116 -4.96 0.25 1.46
N LYS A 117 -5.62 0.40 2.58
CA LYS A 117 -6.24 -0.71 3.28
C LYS A 117 -7.37 -1.29 2.43
N ILE A 118 -7.48 -2.62 2.43
CA ILE A 118 -8.69 -3.26 1.94
C ILE A 118 -9.84 -2.80 2.83
N GLN A 119 -10.90 -2.30 2.22
CA GLN A 119 -12.06 -1.76 2.92
C GLN A 119 -12.64 -2.81 3.88
N ASP A 120 -12.81 -2.45 5.14
CA ASP A 120 -13.50 -3.30 6.12
C ASP A 120 -14.96 -3.48 5.68
N ALA A 121 -15.49 -4.67 5.89
CA ALA A 121 -16.93 -4.89 5.72
C ALA A 121 -17.69 -3.98 6.70
N GLY A 122 -18.19 -2.88 6.18
CA GLY A 122 -19.00 -1.90 6.89
C GLY A 122 -20.34 -2.46 7.38
N ASP A 123 -21.46 -1.94 6.92
CA ASP A 123 -22.78 -2.48 7.23
C ASP A 123 -23.17 -3.62 6.29
N TYR A 124 -24.34 -4.21 6.52
CA TYR A 124 -24.82 -5.40 5.79
C TYR A 124 -25.05 -5.13 4.30
N GLU A 125 -25.21 -3.89 3.92
CA GLU A 125 -25.48 -3.43 2.55
C GLU A 125 -24.22 -2.95 1.81
N ASP A 126 -23.07 -2.90 2.48
CA ASP A 126 -21.82 -2.45 1.86
C ASP A 126 -21.28 -3.53 0.92
N GLU A 127 -20.98 -3.14 -0.30
CA GLU A 127 -20.26 -3.98 -1.26
C GLU A 127 -18.78 -4.04 -0.89
N LEU A 128 -18.21 -5.25 -0.92
CA LEU A 128 -16.79 -5.44 -0.73
C LEU A 128 -16.05 -5.13 -2.03
N ASP A 129 -15.09 -4.24 -1.97
CA ASP A 129 -14.18 -3.95 -3.09
C ASP A 129 -13.12 -5.07 -3.24
N VAL A 130 -13.59 -6.26 -3.61
CA VAL A 130 -12.76 -7.45 -3.82
C VAL A 130 -12.91 -7.90 -5.27
N PRO A 131 -11.82 -7.98 -6.05
CA PRO A 131 -11.87 -8.44 -7.42
C PRO A 131 -12.50 -9.83 -7.55
N THR A 132 -13.25 -10.06 -8.63
CA THR A 132 -13.95 -11.32 -8.89
C THR A 132 -13.04 -12.54 -8.80
N ARG A 133 -11.77 -12.42 -9.19
CA ARG A 133 -10.76 -13.49 -9.11
C ARG A 133 -10.47 -13.95 -7.69
N PHE A 134 -10.71 -13.11 -6.67
CA PHE A 134 -10.52 -13.43 -5.26
C PHE A 134 -11.78 -13.99 -4.56
N LEU A 135 -12.94 -14.00 -5.20
CA LEU A 135 -14.18 -14.49 -4.60
C LEU A 135 -14.12 -15.96 -4.15
N PRO A 136 -13.53 -16.90 -4.92
CA PRO A 136 -13.35 -18.27 -4.44
C PRO A 136 -12.49 -18.34 -3.18
N CYS A 137 -11.37 -17.61 -3.17
CA CYS A 137 -10.48 -17.51 -2.00
C CYS A 137 -11.20 -16.87 -0.80
N LEU A 138 -12.00 -15.82 -1.02
CA LEU A 138 -12.80 -15.18 0.02
C LEU A 138 -13.79 -16.17 0.65
N THR A 139 -14.48 -16.94 -0.17
CA THR A 139 -15.45 -17.95 0.29
C THR A 139 -14.78 -19.04 1.10
N ALA A 140 -13.66 -19.59 0.60
CA ALA A 140 -12.89 -20.62 1.28
C ALA A 140 -12.29 -20.11 2.61
N GLY A 141 -11.74 -18.89 2.62
CA GLY A 141 -11.20 -18.24 3.81
C GLY A 141 -12.26 -17.96 4.86
N MET A 142 -13.44 -17.47 4.44
CA MET A 142 -14.59 -17.31 5.34
C MET A 142 -15.03 -18.63 5.96
N ALA A 143 -15.13 -19.70 5.16
CA ALA A 143 -15.47 -21.03 5.66
C ALA A 143 -14.44 -21.51 6.70
N TYR A 144 -13.16 -21.33 6.43
CA TYR A 144 -12.07 -21.63 7.36
C TYR A 144 -12.23 -20.86 8.68
N TYR A 145 -12.33 -19.53 8.66
CA TYR A 145 -12.43 -18.72 9.87
C TYR A 145 -13.71 -18.98 10.69
N VAL A 146 -14.82 -19.33 10.03
CA VAL A 146 -16.07 -19.71 10.72
C VAL A 146 -15.94 -21.09 11.34
N SER A 147 -15.23 -22.03 10.68
CA SER A 147 -15.04 -23.40 11.18
C SER A 147 -14.30 -23.47 12.51
N LEU A 148 -13.35 -22.55 12.75
CA LEU A 148 -12.61 -22.45 14.02
C LEU A 148 -13.52 -22.39 15.24
N LYS A 149 -14.75 -21.88 15.08
CA LYS A 149 -15.72 -21.73 16.16
C LYS A 149 -16.87 -22.71 16.10
N LYS A 150 -17.27 -23.13 14.88
CA LYS A 150 -18.51 -23.87 14.66
C LYS A 150 -18.30 -25.34 14.37
N SER A 151 -17.18 -25.71 13.76
CA SER A 151 -16.89 -27.09 13.32
C SER A 151 -15.37 -27.33 13.31
N PRO A 152 -14.73 -27.42 14.48
CA PRO A 152 -13.27 -27.55 14.58
C PRO A 152 -12.72 -28.77 13.85
N GLU A 153 -13.51 -29.83 13.74
CA GLU A 153 -13.17 -31.08 13.03
C GLU A 153 -12.96 -30.89 11.51
N ARG A 154 -13.58 -29.85 10.92
CA ARG A 154 -13.45 -29.53 9.47
C ARG A 154 -12.34 -28.50 9.20
N THR A 155 -11.80 -27.87 10.23
CA THR A 155 -10.83 -26.79 10.10
C THR A 155 -9.60 -27.17 9.27
N PRO A 156 -8.96 -28.35 9.43
CA PRO A 156 -7.78 -28.70 8.65
C PRO A 156 -8.06 -28.79 7.14
N MET A 157 -9.17 -29.41 6.77
CA MET A 157 -9.59 -29.54 5.36
C MET A 157 -9.92 -28.17 4.74
N LEU A 158 -10.65 -27.32 5.47
CA LEU A 158 -11.02 -25.98 5.00
C LEU A 158 -9.81 -25.04 4.91
N LYS A 159 -8.81 -25.24 5.79
CA LYS A 159 -7.55 -24.52 5.69
C LYS A 159 -6.79 -24.89 4.43
N GLN A 160 -6.68 -26.17 4.11
CA GLN A 160 -6.02 -26.64 2.90
C GLN A 160 -6.70 -26.05 1.65
N LEU A 161 -8.03 -26.10 1.57
CA LEU A 161 -8.79 -25.52 0.47
C LEU A 161 -8.54 -24.01 0.35
N TYR A 162 -8.52 -23.28 1.47
CA TYR A 162 -8.20 -21.86 1.49
C TYR A 162 -6.79 -21.56 1.00
N ASP A 163 -5.79 -22.34 1.44
CA ASP A 163 -4.40 -22.15 1.03
C ASP A 163 -4.21 -22.45 -0.47
N GLU A 164 -4.92 -23.44 -1.04
CA GLU A 164 -4.93 -23.71 -2.48
C GLU A 164 -5.55 -22.57 -3.30
N GLU A 165 -6.73 -22.08 -2.89
CA GLU A 165 -7.39 -20.97 -3.56
C GLU A 165 -6.61 -19.66 -3.41
N TRP A 166 -5.96 -19.44 -2.27
CA TRP A 166 -5.06 -18.32 -2.07
C TRP A 166 -3.87 -18.37 -3.04
N GLN A 167 -3.24 -19.52 -3.21
CA GLN A 167 -2.12 -19.68 -4.12
C GLN A 167 -2.52 -19.35 -5.56
N ARG A 168 -3.67 -19.86 -6.03
CA ARG A 168 -4.20 -19.57 -7.37
C ARG A 168 -4.46 -18.06 -7.55
N ALA A 169 -5.14 -17.43 -6.61
CA ALA A 169 -5.45 -16.01 -6.68
C ALA A 169 -4.18 -15.14 -6.65
N SER A 170 -3.18 -15.52 -5.85
CA SER A 170 -1.92 -14.79 -5.71
C SER A 170 -1.02 -14.91 -6.95
N GLU A 171 -1.08 -16.00 -7.69
CA GLU A 171 -0.34 -16.16 -8.95
C GLU A 171 -0.89 -15.25 -10.04
N GLU A 172 -2.19 -15.01 -10.07
CA GLU A 172 -2.85 -14.07 -10.99
C GLU A 172 -2.57 -12.60 -10.64
N ASP A 173 -2.35 -12.28 -9.36
CA ASP A 173 -2.18 -10.92 -8.86
C ASP A 173 -0.72 -10.41 -8.94
N ARG A 174 0.17 -11.13 -9.61
CA ARG A 174 1.55 -10.69 -9.79
C ARG A 174 1.65 -9.68 -10.92
N PRO A 175 2.40 -8.57 -10.72
CA PRO A 175 2.67 -7.64 -11.81
C PRO A 175 3.42 -8.37 -12.93
N ARG A 176 2.88 -8.33 -14.14
CA ARG A 176 3.54 -8.88 -15.33
C ARG A 176 4.63 -7.92 -15.77
N SER A 177 5.81 -8.00 -15.17
CA SER A 177 6.98 -7.29 -15.66
C SER A 177 7.73 -8.13 -16.70
N SER A 178 8.02 -7.55 -17.86
CA SER A 178 8.93 -8.17 -18.81
C SER A 178 10.36 -8.04 -18.29
N PHE A 179 10.94 -9.15 -17.85
CA PHE A 179 12.35 -9.18 -17.48
C PHE A 179 13.19 -9.29 -18.76
N TYR A 180 13.89 -8.22 -19.11
CA TYR A 180 14.86 -8.23 -20.20
C TYR A 180 16.27 -8.38 -19.61
N ALA A 181 16.79 -9.62 -19.61
CA ALA A 181 18.20 -9.85 -19.31
C ALA A 181 19.01 -9.65 -20.60
N ILE A 182 19.75 -8.56 -20.69
CA ILE A 182 20.75 -8.38 -21.73
C ILE A 182 22.03 -9.07 -21.25
N PRO A 183 22.52 -10.13 -21.90
CA PRO A 183 23.79 -10.72 -21.52
C PRO A 183 24.91 -9.72 -21.82
N GLU A 184 25.70 -9.37 -20.78
CA GLU A 184 26.87 -8.55 -20.93
C GLU A 184 27.86 -9.27 -21.86
N ARG A 185 28.16 -8.66 -23.01
CA ARG A 185 29.20 -9.15 -23.90
C ARG A 185 30.56 -8.96 -23.21
N GLY A 186 31.07 -10.02 -22.62
CA GLY A 186 32.47 -10.03 -22.19
C GLY A 186 33.37 -9.76 -23.40
N TYR A 187 34.11 -8.67 -23.37
CA TYR A 187 35.19 -8.45 -24.32
C TYR A 187 36.29 -9.49 -24.03
N ILE A 188 36.55 -10.33 -25.02
CA ILE A 188 37.73 -11.19 -25.10
C ILE A 188 38.88 -10.35 -25.64
#